data_b8a900c4524594fce9e86fd346d9430a
#
_entry.id   b8a900c4524594fce9e86fd346d9430a
#
_cell.length_a   1.000
_cell.length_b   1.000
_cell.length_c   1.000
_cell.angle_alpha   90.00
_cell.angle_beta   90.00
_cell.angle_gamma   90.00
#
_symmetry.space_group_name_H-M   'P 1'
#
loop_
_entity.id
_entity.type
_entity.pdbx_description
1 polymer ?
#
loop_
_entity_poly.entity_id
_entity_poly.type
_entity_poly.pdbx_seq_one_letter_code
_entity_poly.pdbx_strand_id
1 'polypeptide(L)'
;YNPVQRKLRIFTQIDIRVQEAGISQVNILTRRPLNSDSRAFDHIYRDHFINFPRNDRYDILSEEGPMLVICHGDFLDEMQPFVDWKNYKGIPTGIVDIDSVGNVDAMEQFIENQYYENGIAFVLLVGDIDQIESIRRSNGNGSNSPSDNSFTFVAGDDYYPDLIIGRFSAETGEHVETMVNRTIAYEMSPDPEGMWYKKGAGFASDQGPGDDGEYDNEHLDNIRDLLMAYTYDEIDQVYDPNGTVADGEVAINNGRSIINYTGHGSNGSWGNGCPMNQTDVNNLENMGMYPFIWSVACVNGEFHQGTCYAETWLRATNEDDGTPTGAIAVLMSTVNQGWNPPMEGQDEMNAIFVESYSNNIKRTFGGLSFNGMNQMNDSYGTQGYNETFYWTIFGDPSVVVRSDTPTDLEINHDEVLVIGAQEIYIDAGVSGAHAAVSMDGQLLAYGHTNESGIIDLVFEPALDVPGELDLVVTAYNKIPYETSINVIAPDGAYIILDNLITSAGEDDILDFGEIGSFHVQIENVGQEASGDLLVNLSHDGTMINVLTDELTHTSVDPGELATV
;
A
#
# COMPACT_ATOMS: atom_id res chain seq x y z
N TYR A 1 42.59 5.14 22.77
CA TYR A 1 44.01 5.33 22.59
C TYR A 1 44.62 6.09 23.79
N ASN A 2 45.72 5.57 24.35
CA ASN A 2 46.46 6.28 25.39
C ASN A 2 47.69 6.93 24.74
N PRO A 3 47.74 8.25 24.56
CA PRO A 3 48.83 8.91 23.83
C PRO A 3 50.15 8.92 24.61
N VAL A 4 50.09 8.83 25.94
CA VAL A 4 51.29 8.80 26.79
C VAL A 4 52.00 7.45 26.69
N GLN A 5 51.23 6.37 26.67
CA GLN A 5 51.74 5.00 26.57
C GLN A 5 51.84 4.50 25.12
N ARG A 6 51.32 5.27 24.15
CA ARG A 6 51.20 4.91 22.72
C ARG A 6 50.51 3.55 22.51
N LYS A 7 49.52 3.23 23.35
CA LYS A 7 48.76 1.98 23.30
C LYS A 7 47.32 2.24 22.83
N LEU A 8 46.89 1.45 21.86
CA LEU A 8 45.48 1.33 21.46
C LEU A 8 44.89 0.15 22.21
N ARG A 9 43.81 0.36 22.95
CA ARG A 9 43.02 -0.72 23.52
C ARG A 9 41.80 -0.91 22.63
N ILE A 10 41.66 -2.10 22.10
CA ILE A 10 40.49 -2.52 21.32
C ILE A 10 39.66 -3.45 22.21
N PHE A 11 38.38 -3.13 22.37
CA PHE A 11 37.42 -4.01 23.04
C PHE A 11 36.74 -4.83 21.94
N THR A 12 36.87 -6.14 22.00
CA THR A 12 36.25 -7.07 21.04
C THR A 12 34.84 -7.47 21.46
N GLN A 13 34.51 -7.19 22.72
CA GLN A 13 33.18 -7.43 23.27
C GLN A 13 32.89 -6.41 24.36
N ILE A 14 31.68 -5.85 24.36
CA ILE A 14 31.17 -4.98 25.41
C ILE A 14 29.78 -5.52 25.80
N ASP A 15 29.65 -5.98 27.04
CA ASP A 15 28.34 -6.39 27.57
C ASP A 15 27.69 -5.19 28.27
N ILE A 16 26.53 -4.80 27.81
CA ILE A 16 25.75 -3.68 28.35
C ILE A 16 24.51 -4.26 29.05
N ARG A 17 24.31 -3.87 30.29
CA ARG A 17 23.08 -4.20 31.02
C ARG A 17 22.30 -2.93 31.32
N VAL A 18 21.12 -2.83 30.73
CA VAL A 18 20.16 -1.77 31.02
C VAL A 18 19.27 -2.23 32.18
N GLN A 19 19.12 -1.39 33.19
CA GLN A 19 18.21 -1.63 34.31
C GLN A 19 17.24 -0.47 34.42
N GLU A 20 15.97 -0.79 34.56
CA GLU A 20 14.95 0.18 34.83
C GLU A 20 15.16 0.78 36.23
N ALA A 21 15.29 2.10 36.33
CA ALA A 21 15.60 2.81 37.56
C ALA A 21 14.38 3.57 38.15
N GLY A 22 13.21 3.42 37.52
CA GLY A 22 11.95 4.07 37.92
C GLY A 22 11.47 5.11 36.91
N ILE A 23 10.37 5.78 37.24
CA ILE A 23 9.72 6.79 36.37
C ILE A 23 10.46 8.12 36.48
N SER A 24 10.95 8.65 35.34
CA SER A 24 11.58 9.97 35.28
C SER A 24 10.52 11.08 35.29
N GLN A 25 10.85 12.20 35.92
CA GLN A 25 10.07 13.44 35.86
C GLN A 25 10.62 14.42 34.81
N VAL A 26 11.69 14.04 34.11
CA VAL A 26 12.40 14.84 33.12
C VAL A 26 12.24 14.16 31.76
N ASN A 27 11.87 14.93 30.74
CA ASN A 27 11.59 14.43 29.39
C ASN A 27 10.51 13.34 29.36
N ILE A 28 9.40 13.58 30.05
CA ILE A 28 8.26 12.68 30.01
C ILE A 28 7.67 12.72 28.59
N LEU A 29 7.49 11.55 27.99
CA LEU A 29 6.77 11.43 26.73
C LEU A 29 5.29 11.77 27.00
N THR A 30 4.83 12.91 26.50
CA THR A 30 3.46 13.40 26.70
C THR A 30 2.53 13.04 25.55
N ARG A 31 3.09 12.53 24.44
CA ARG A 31 2.34 12.01 23.29
C ARG A 31 2.59 10.52 23.19
N ARG A 32 1.58 9.76 22.76
CA ARG A 32 1.80 8.36 22.37
C ARG A 32 2.82 8.33 21.22
N PRO A 33 3.80 7.40 21.22
CA PRO A 33 4.64 7.18 20.06
C PRO A 33 3.74 6.87 18.85
N LEU A 34 4.11 7.35 17.68
CA LEU A 34 3.54 6.85 16.43
C LEU A 34 3.75 5.33 16.41
N ASN A 35 2.77 4.58 15.93
CA ASN A 35 2.84 3.11 15.87
C ASN A 35 3.86 2.60 14.83
N SER A 36 4.43 3.48 14.02
CA SER A 36 5.47 3.16 13.06
C SER A 36 6.67 4.09 13.20
N ASP A 37 7.86 3.52 13.05
CA ASP A 37 9.10 4.30 12.96
C ASP A 37 9.12 5.03 11.59
N SER A 38 9.60 6.27 11.58
CA SER A 38 9.73 6.99 10.33
C SER A 38 10.85 6.39 9.50
N ARG A 39 10.56 5.89 8.31
CA ARG A 39 11.52 5.30 7.36
C ARG A 39 12.67 6.24 7.00
N ALA A 40 12.38 7.53 6.86
CA ALA A 40 13.39 8.55 6.59
C ALA A 40 14.51 8.57 7.65
N PHE A 41 14.29 7.97 8.82
CA PHE A 41 15.26 7.89 9.91
C PHE A 41 15.83 6.49 10.16
N ASP A 42 15.44 5.47 9.41
CA ASP A 42 15.87 4.08 9.63
C ASP A 42 17.40 3.94 9.66
N HIS A 43 18.11 4.55 8.71
CA HIS A 43 19.58 4.54 8.69
C HIS A 43 20.18 5.22 9.94
N ILE A 44 19.52 6.28 10.48
CA ILE A 44 19.95 6.94 11.72
C ILE A 44 19.68 6.00 12.89
N TYR A 45 18.54 5.32 12.92
CA TYR A 45 18.21 4.39 13.99
C TYR A 45 19.17 3.20 14.03
N ARG A 46 19.53 2.63 12.88
CA ARG A 46 20.52 1.54 12.76
C ARG A 46 21.90 1.94 13.27
N ASP A 47 22.33 3.14 12.97
CA ASP A 47 23.66 3.61 13.33
C ASP A 47 23.76 4.06 14.78
N HIS A 48 22.66 4.50 15.39
CA HIS A 48 22.66 5.14 16.70
C HIS A 48 21.97 4.35 17.81
N PHE A 49 21.07 3.40 17.47
CA PHE A 49 20.36 2.60 18.47
C PHE A 49 20.80 1.14 18.46
N ILE A 50 21.40 0.71 19.57
CA ILE A 50 22.00 -0.62 19.73
C ILE A 50 20.94 -1.75 19.70
N ASN A 51 19.71 -1.42 20.01
CA ASN A 51 18.54 -2.32 20.04
C ASN A 51 17.63 -2.18 18.81
N PHE A 52 18.01 -1.36 17.83
CA PHE A 52 17.30 -1.32 16.57
C PHE A 52 17.55 -2.64 15.82
N PRO A 53 16.51 -3.29 15.29
CA PRO A 53 16.66 -4.56 14.60
C PRO A 53 17.68 -4.46 13.47
N ARG A 54 18.64 -5.38 13.44
CA ARG A 54 19.55 -5.55 12.30
C ARG A 54 19.32 -6.93 11.76
N ASN A 55 18.95 -7.01 10.49
CA ASN A 55 18.93 -8.28 9.79
C ASN A 55 20.35 -8.61 9.32
N ASP A 56 20.70 -9.90 9.36
CA ASP A 56 21.93 -10.41 8.76
C ASP A 56 21.80 -10.53 7.22
N ARG A 57 20.62 -10.21 6.67
CA ARG A 57 20.23 -10.22 5.27
C ARG A 57 19.90 -8.76 4.85
N TYR A 58 19.24 -8.60 3.71
CA TYR A 58 18.78 -7.29 3.23
C TYR A 58 17.90 -6.54 4.25
N ASP A 59 17.81 -5.25 4.07
CA ASP A 59 16.93 -4.41 4.85
C ASP A 59 15.47 -4.63 4.43
N ILE A 60 14.66 -5.09 5.37
CA ILE A 60 13.26 -5.43 5.12
C ILE A 60 12.49 -4.18 4.70
N LEU A 61 11.98 -4.19 3.47
CA LEU A 61 11.11 -3.13 2.98
C LEU A 61 9.74 -3.25 3.66
N SER A 62 9.28 -2.17 4.28
CA SER A 62 7.97 -2.11 4.91
C SER A 62 6.86 -1.94 3.86
N GLU A 63 5.68 -2.50 4.12
CA GLU A 63 4.48 -2.34 3.32
C GLU A 63 3.42 -1.45 3.99
N GLU A 64 3.86 -0.60 4.94
CA GLU A 64 3.00 0.32 5.68
C GLU A 64 3.29 1.75 5.26
N GLY A 65 2.27 2.52 4.98
CA GLY A 65 2.35 3.94 4.66
C GLY A 65 1.42 4.38 3.53
N PRO A 66 1.40 5.69 3.24
CA PRO A 66 0.56 6.27 2.20
C PRO A 66 0.91 5.78 0.80
N MET A 67 -0.08 5.87 -0.11
CA MET A 67 0.05 5.59 -1.53
C MET A 67 0.00 6.88 -2.35
N LEU A 68 0.91 7.00 -3.31
CA LEU A 68 0.89 8.00 -4.36
C LEU A 68 0.42 7.35 -5.67
N VAL A 69 -0.68 7.85 -6.24
CA VAL A 69 -1.13 7.47 -7.58
C VAL A 69 -0.72 8.57 -8.57
N ILE A 70 0.10 8.23 -9.56
CA ILE A 70 0.44 9.11 -10.68
C ILE A 70 -0.35 8.61 -11.88
N CYS A 71 -1.30 9.41 -12.34
CA CYS A 71 -2.31 9.00 -13.30
C CYS A 71 -2.26 9.85 -14.56
N HIS A 72 -2.51 9.27 -15.73
CA HIS A 72 -2.78 10.04 -16.93
C HIS A 72 -4.11 10.78 -16.81
N GLY A 73 -4.15 12.04 -17.23
CA GLY A 73 -5.30 12.93 -17.05
C GLY A 73 -6.63 12.37 -17.54
N ASP A 74 -6.61 11.60 -18.62
CA ASP A 74 -7.82 10.97 -19.20
C ASP A 74 -8.40 9.83 -18.34
N PHE A 75 -7.71 9.38 -17.28
CA PHE A 75 -8.08 8.23 -16.46
C PHE A 75 -8.38 8.58 -14.99
N LEU A 76 -8.39 9.87 -14.66
CA LEU A 76 -8.59 10.33 -13.27
C LEU A 76 -9.96 9.94 -12.72
N ASP A 77 -11.00 10.08 -13.55
CA ASP A 77 -12.38 9.77 -13.14
C ASP A 77 -12.56 8.26 -12.87
N GLU A 78 -11.97 7.40 -13.72
CA GLU A 78 -12.01 5.95 -13.58
C GLU A 78 -11.20 5.45 -12.36
N MET A 79 -10.18 6.21 -11.94
CA MET A 79 -9.37 5.90 -10.76
C MET A 79 -9.99 6.36 -9.44
N GLN A 80 -10.96 7.28 -9.46
CA GLN A 80 -11.54 7.84 -8.23
C GLN A 80 -12.11 6.75 -7.29
N PRO A 81 -12.87 5.73 -7.77
CA PRO A 81 -13.35 4.66 -6.88
C PRO A 81 -12.23 3.88 -6.18
N PHE A 82 -11.09 3.70 -6.85
CA PHE A 82 -9.92 3.05 -6.23
C PHE A 82 -9.34 3.92 -5.12
N VAL A 83 -9.16 5.22 -5.36
CA VAL A 83 -8.65 6.16 -4.37
C VAL A 83 -9.58 6.24 -3.16
N ASP A 84 -10.90 6.31 -3.40
CA ASP A 84 -11.90 6.32 -2.35
C ASP A 84 -11.85 5.06 -1.50
N TRP A 85 -11.78 3.88 -2.13
CA TRP A 85 -11.65 2.60 -1.42
C TRP A 85 -10.38 2.51 -0.58
N LYS A 86 -9.22 2.93 -1.13
CA LYS A 86 -7.95 2.91 -0.39
C LYS A 86 -7.99 3.83 0.83
N ASN A 87 -8.53 5.04 0.69
CA ASN A 87 -8.74 5.95 1.83
C ASN A 87 -9.74 5.36 2.83
N TYR A 88 -10.86 4.83 2.36
CA TYR A 88 -11.90 4.25 3.20
C TYR A 88 -11.39 3.08 4.07
N LYS A 89 -10.52 2.22 3.52
CA LYS A 89 -9.89 1.12 4.27
C LYS A 89 -8.65 1.53 5.06
N GLY A 90 -8.23 2.80 5.04
CA GLY A 90 -7.17 3.34 5.88
C GLY A 90 -5.77 3.39 5.27
N ILE A 91 -5.65 3.29 3.94
CA ILE A 91 -4.40 3.59 3.23
C ILE A 91 -4.51 5.01 2.67
N PRO A 92 -3.89 6.03 3.30
CA PRO A 92 -3.94 7.40 2.79
C PRO A 92 -3.44 7.44 1.35
N THR A 93 -4.33 7.77 0.41
CA THR A 93 -4.03 7.69 -1.01
C THR A 93 -4.33 9.03 -1.68
N GLY A 94 -3.28 9.59 -2.28
CA GLY A 94 -3.38 10.80 -3.11
C GLY A 94 -3.24 10.45 -4.59
N ILE A 95 -3.98 11.16 -5.46
CA ILE A 95 -3.88 11.03 -6.91
C ILE A 95 -3.41 12.35 -7.53
N VAL A 96 -2.53 12.27 -8.52
CA VAL A 96 -2.01 13.42 -9.25
C VAL A 96 -1.97 13.13 -10.74
N ASP A 97 -2.36 14.15 -11.53
CA ASP A 97 -2.21 14.11 -12.99
C ASP A 97 -0.74 14.23 -13.39
N ILE A 98 -0.25 13.33 -14.26
CA ILE A 98 1.11 13.35 -14.78
C ILE A 98 1.46 14.69 -15.46
N ASP A 99 0.49 15.34 -16.11
CA ASP A 99 0.69 16.63 -16.74
C ASP A 99 1.08 17.72 -15.72
N SER A 100 0.66 17.61 -14.47
CA SER A 100 1.05 18.51 -13.38
C SER A 100 2.42 18.18 -12.78
N VAL A 101 2.88 16.94 -12.92
CA VAL A 101 4.20 16.47 -12.45
C VAL A 101 5.27 16.75 -13.50
N GLY A 102 5.04 16.35 -14.75
CA GLY A 102 5.93 16.60 -15.88
C GLY A 102 6.56 15.33 -16.45
N ASN A 103 7.79 15.45 -16.94
CA ASN A 103 8.51 14.35 -17.59
C ASN A 103 9.09 13.36 -16.56
N VAL A 104 9.76 12.30 -17.07
CA VAL A 104 10.37 11.23 -16.24
C VAL A 104 11.30 11.76 -15.16
N ASP A 105 12.16 12.73 -15.46
CA ASP A 105 13.09 13.30 -14.48
C ASP A 105 12.33 14.08 -13.37
N ALA A 106 11.26 14.78 -13.76
CA ALA A 106 10.40 15.48 -12.80
C ALA A 106 9.60 14.50 -11.95
N MET A 107 9.15 13.39 -12.54
CA MET A 107 8.43 12.33 -11.82
C MET A 107 9.33 11.63 -10.80
N GLU A 108 10.59 11.32 -11.16
CA GLU A 108 11.59 10.78 -10.24
C GLU A 108 11.79 11.69 -9.04
N GLN A 109 12.02 12.99 -9.29
CA GLN A 109 12.18 13.98 -8.22
C GLN A 109 10.90 14.17 -7.39
N PHE A 110 9.72 14.08 -8.02
CA PHE A 110 8.45 14.19 -7.32
C PHE A 110 8.23 13.02 -6.37
N ILE A 111 8.49 11.78 -6.81
CA ILE A 111 8.41 10.57 -5.96
C ILE A 111 9.40 10.67 -4.80
N GLU A 112 10.65 11.08 -5.05
CA GLU A 112 11.65 11.30 -4.01
C GLU A 112 11.17 12.32 -2.96
N ASN A 113 10.63 13.47 -3.40
CA ASN A 113 10.08 14.47 -2.49
C ASN A 113 8.92 13.92 -1.65
N GLN A 114 7.98 13.19 -2.28
CA GLN A 114 6.86 12.57 -1.58
C GLN A 114 7.33 11.51 -0.55
N TYR A 115 8.37 10.76 -0.87
CA TYR A 115 8.98 9.83 0.07
C TYR A 115 9.52 10.53 1.32
N TYR A 116 10.30 11.60 1.16
CA TYR A 116 10.89 12.33 2.30
C TYR A 116 9.89 13.22 3.05
N GLU A 117 8.92 13.80 2.38
CA GLU A 117 7.97 14.76 2.99
C GLU A 117 6.76 14.04 3.60
N ASN A 118 6.24 13.03 2.93
CA ASN A 118 4.98 12.36 3.28
C ASN A 118 5.15 10.89 3.68
N GLY A 119 6.35 10.31 3.53
CA GLY A 119 6.63 8.93 3.92
C GLY A 119 5.85 7.89 3.12
N ILE A 120 5.64 8.14 1.81
CA ILE A 120 4.90 7.21 0.96
C ILE A 120 5.58 5.83 0.95
N ALA A 121 4.75 4.79 1.01
CA ALA A 121 5.18 3.40 0.92
C ALA A 121 4.96 2.82 -0.47
N PHE A 122 3.93 3.30 -1.15
CA PHE A 122 3.48 2.78 -2.42
C PHE A 122 3.39 3.86 -3.48
N VAL A 123 3.75 3.48 -4.71
CA VAL A 123 3.50 4.27 -5.92
C VAL A 123 2.71 3.39 -6.89
N LEU A 124 1.65 3.93 -7.46
CA LEU A 124 0.91 3.30 -8.55
C LEU A 124 0.92 4.22 -9.77
N LEU A 125 1.53 3.74 -10.87
CA LEU A 125 1.51 4.43 -12.17
C LEU A 125 0.28 3.96 -12.95
N VAL A 126 -0.53 4.89 -13.47
CA VAL A 126 -1.77 4.57 -14.18
C VAL A 126 -1.71 5.08 -15.61
N GLY A 127 -1.47 4.17 -16.53
CA GLY A 127 -1.27 4.40 -17.97
C GLY A 127 -0.21 3.45 -18.54
N ASP A 128 -0.27 3.19 -19.84
CA ASP A 128 0.74 2.47 -20.58
C ASP A 128 1.98 3.38 -20.81
N ILE A 129 2.98 2.90 -21.52
CA ILE A 129 4.23 3.62 -21.76
C ILE A 129 4.03 4.97 -22.47
N ASP A 130 3.03 5.08 -23.35
CA ASP A 130 2.71 6.31 -24.07
C ASP A 130 1.97 7.34 -23.19
N GLN A 131 1.30 6.91 -22.13
CA GLN A 131 0.60 7.76 -21.17
C GLN A 131 1.51 8.15 -19.99
N ILE A 132 2.24 7.18 -19.43
CA ILE A 132 3.18 7.38 -18.31
C ILE A 132 4.51 6.76 -18.68
N GLU A 133 5.46 7.58 -19.09
CA GLU A 133 6.80 7.13 -19.45
C GLU A 133 7.55 6.57 -18.22
N SER A 134 8.44 5.60 -18.46
CA SER A 134 9.28 4.96 -17.45
C SER A 134 10.75 5.36 -17.60
N ILE A 135 11.52 5.28 -16.51
CA ILE A 135 12.98 5.39 -16.59
C ILE A 135 13.50 4.32 -17.54
N ARG A 136 14.40 4.71 -18.45
CA ARG A 136 14.99 3.81 -19.42
C ARG A 136 16.40 3.42 -18.99
N ARG A 137 16.62 2.11 -18.83
CA ARG A 137 17.96 1.57 -18.54
C ARG A 137 18.50 0.73 -19.68
N SER A 138 19.82 0.77 -19.88
CA SER A 138 20.49 -0.08 -20.86
C SER A 138 20.53 -1.53 -20.36
N ASN A 139 19.94 -2.44 -21.11
CA ASN A 139 19.91 -3.88 -20.79
C ASN A 139 21.17 -4.65 -21.21
N GLY A 140 22.25 -3.95 -21.53
CA GLY A 140 23.52 -4.56 -21.97
C GLY A 140 23.56 -5.04 -23.42
N ASN A 141 22.42 -5.13 -24.10
CA ASN A 141 22.29 -5.56 -25.51
C ASN A 141 22.14 -4.38 -26.47
N GLY A 142 22.31 -3.14 -25.96
CA GLY A 142 22.24 -1.91 -26.77
C GLY A 142 20.82 -1.35 -26.93
N SER A 143 19.81 -1.95 -26.30
CA SER A 143 18.46 -1.39 -26.19
C SER A 143 18.25 -0.83 -24.78
N ASN A 144 17.37 0.18 -24.68
CA ASN A 144 16.94 0.77 -23.42
C ASN A 144 15.52 0.27 -23.12
N SER A 145 15.39 -0.52 -22.08
CA SER A 145 14.09 -1.06 -21.64
C SER A 145 13.51 -0.24 -20.48
N PRO A 146 12.17 -0.17 -20.34
CA PRO A 146 11.55 0.52 -19.23
C PRO A 146 11.84 -0.18 -17.90
N SER A 147 11.97 0.62 -16.85
CA SER A 147 12.30 0.20 -15.49
C SER A 147 11.53 1.06 -14.50
N ASP A 148 10.30 0.67 -14.19
CA ASP A 148 9.50 1.36 -13.17
C ASP A 148 10.16 1.25 -11.79
N ASN A 149 10.80 0.12 -11.50
CA ASN A 149 11.51 -0.10 -10.24
C ASN A 149 12.66 0.91 -10.03
N SER A 150 13.14 1.58 -11.09
CA SER A 150 14.16 2.62 -10.92
C SER A 150 13.67 3.87 -10.18
N PHE A 151 12.37 4.09 -10.11
CA PHE A 151 11.78 5.17 -9.28
C PHE A 151 11.80 4.85 -7.78
N THR A 152 12.18 3.64 -7.39
CA THR A 152 12.13 3.21 -5.98
C THR A 152 13.45 3.40 -5.24
N PHE A 153 14.54 3.73 -5.92
CA PHE A 153 15.86 3.94 -5.32
C PHE A 153 16.01 5.40 -4.91
N VAL A 154 15.35 5.81 -3.82
CA VAL A 154 15.23 7.23 -3.41
C VAL A 154 16.12 7.59 -2.23
N ALA A 155 16.58 6.62 -1.45
CA ALA A 155 17.44 6.84 -0.30
C ALA A 155 18.77 6.07 -0.43
N GLY A 156 19.88 6.69 -0.06
CA GLY A 156 21.20 6.06 -0.16
C GLY A 156 21.84 6.21 -1.55
N ASP A 157 22.83 5.35 -1.82
CA ASP A 157 23.57 5.29 -3.10
C ASP A 157 23.74 3.82 -3.47
N ASP A 158 22.62 3.10 -3.47
CA ASP A 158 22.56 1.67 -3.77
C ASP A 158 21.38 1.33 -4.69
N TYR A 159 21.07 0.04 -4.85
CA TYR A 159 20.00 -0.47 -5.71
C TYR A 159 19.01 -1.36 -4.93
N TYR A 160 18.84 -1.08 -3.65
CA TYR A 160 17.76 -1.67 -2.87
C TYR A 160 16.56 -0.73 -2.88
N PRO A 161 15.38 -1.21 -3.27
CA PRO A 161 14.17 -0.38 -3.25
C PRO A 161 13.81 0.14 -1.86
N ASP A 162 13.48 1.43 -1.77
CA ASP A 162 13.05 2.11 -0.54
C ASP A 162 11.52 2.23 -0.43
N LEU A 163 10.82 2.08 -1.54
CA LEU A 163 9.37 2.06 -1.64
C LEU A 163 8.92 1.00 -2.66
N ILE A 164 7.64 0.76 -2.73
CA ILE A 164 7.03 -0.27 -3.57
C ILE A 164 6.28 0.39 -4.72
N ILE A 165 6.53 -0.06 -5.96
CA ILE A 165 5.88 0.49 -7.15
C ILE A 165 5.14 -0.59 -7.92
N GLY A 166 3.99 -0.21 -8.53
CA GLY A 166 3.26 -1.03 -9.48
C GLY A 166 2.68 -0.18 -10.60
N ARG A 167 2.15 -0.84 -11.62
CA ARG A 167 1.56 -0.18 -12.78
C ARG A 167 0.18 -0.75 -13.13
N PHE A 168 -0.81 0.10 -13.26
CA PHE A 168 -2.02 -0.16 -14.03
C PHE A 168 -1.74 0.26 -15.48
N SER A 169 -1.12 -0.64 -16.25
CA SER A 169 -0.81 -0.36 -17.64
C SER A 169 -2.09 -0.34 -18.47
N ALA A 170 -2.52 0.85 -18.87
CA ALA A 170 -3.79 1.11 -19.53
C ALA A 170 -3.64 2.06 -20.71
N GLU A 171 -4.29 1.73 -21.82
CA GLU A 171 -4.39 2.57 -23.02
C GLU A 171 -5.75 3.29 -23.10
N THR A 172 -6.75 2.82 -22.33
CA THR A 172 -8.13 3.33 -22.34
C THR A 172 -8.71 3.34 -20.94
N GLY A 173 -9.74 4.18 -20.69
CA GLY A 173 -10.50 4.18 -19.46
C GLY A 173 -11.11 2.82 -19.11
N GLU A 174 -11.58 2.06 -20.10
CA GLU A 174 -12.12 0.70 -19.90
C GLU A 174 -11.06 -0.27 -19.32
N HIS A 175 -9.79 -0.14 -19.71
CA HIS A 175 -8.70 -0.91 -19.09
C HIS A 175 -8.54 -0.55 -17.62
N VAL A 176 -8.63 0.76 -17.29
CA VAL A 176 -8.55 1.23 -15.90
C VAL A 176 -9.73 0.73 -15.08
N GLU A 177 -10.96 0.91 -15.58
CA GLU A 177 -12.18 0.40 -14.94
C GLU A 177 -12.09 -1.10 -14.64
N THR A 178 -11.57 -1.90 -15.59
CA THR A 178 -11.38 -3.35 -15.41
C THR A 178 -10.46 -3.66 -14.24
N MET A 179 -9.31 -2.99 -14.14
CA MET A 179 -8.33 -3.20 -13.06
C MET A 179 -8.85 -2.68 -11.71
N VAL A 180 -9.50 -1.51 -11.70
CA VAL A 180 -10.10 -0.91 -10.51
C VAL A 180 -11.22 -1.80 -9.96
N ASN A 181 -12.19 -2.18 -10.80
CA ASN A 181 -13.31 -3.02 -10.39
C ASN A 181 -12.86 -4.38 -9.86
N ARG A 182 -11.86 -5.00 -10.50
CA ARG A 182 -11.26 -6.25 -10.03
C ARG A 182 -10.63 -6.09 -8.66
N THR A 183 -9.82 -5.04 -8.46
CA THR A 183 -9.12 -4.78 -7.20
C THR A 183 -10.11 -4.53 -6.07
N ILE A 184 -11.09 -3.67 -6.28
CA ILE A 184 -12.12 -3.38 -5.27
C ILE A 184 -12.92 -4.64 -4.93
N ALA A 185 -13.40 -5.39 -5.93
CA ALA A 185 -14.14 -6.62 -5.70
C ALA A 185 -13.33 -7.66 -4.92
N TYR A 186 -12.04 -7.83 -5.25
CA TYR A 186 -11.15 -8.76 -4.56
C TYR A 186 -10.91 -8.39 -3.10
N GLU A 187 -10.75 -7.09 -2.80
CA GLU A 187 -10.47 -6.62 -1.44
C GLU A 187 -11.74 -6.50 -0.60
N MET A 188 -12.80 -5.89 -1.13
CA MET A 188 -14.01 -5.51 -0.39
C MET A 188 -14.99 -6.67 -0.22
N SER A 189 -15.11 -7.54 -1.24
CA SER A 189 -16.15 -8.56 -1.29
C SER A 189 -15.59 -9.96 -1.59
N PRO A 190 -14.65 -10.47 -0.77
CA PRO A 190 -14.09 -11.81 -0.98
C PRO A 190 -15.17 -12.87 -0.74
N ASP A 191 -15.12 -13.96 -1.53
CA ASP A 191 -16.06 -15.07 -1.43
C ASP A 191 -15.82 -15.90 -0.15
N PRO A 192 -16.75 -15.91 0.82
CA PRO A 192 -16.60 -16.65 2.08
C PRO A 192 -16.67 -18.17 1.91
N GLU A 193 -17.11 -18.66 0.77
CA GLU A 193 -17.18 -20.09 0.43
C GLU A 193 -16.10 -20.46 -0.61
N GLY A 194 -15.26 -19.52 -1.02
CA GLY A 194 -14.28 -19.66 -2.08
C GLY A 194 -13.14 -20.58 -1.72
N MET A 195 -13.25 -21.86 -2.07
CA MET A 195 -12.18 -22.85 -1.87
C MET A 195 -10.96 -22.63 -2.78
N TRP A 196 -11.08 -21.77 -3.78
CA TRP A 196 -10.01 -21.43 -4.70
C TRP A 196 -8.84 -20.67 -4.04
N TYR A 197 -9.08 -20.00 -2.95
CA TYR A 197 -8.02 -19.32 -2.18
C TYR A 197 -6.95 -20.29 -1.64
N LYS A 198 -7.32 -21.56 -1.45
CA LYS A 198 -6.43 -22.63 -0.97
C LYS A 198 -5.88 -23.49 -2.10
N LYS A 199 -5.98 -23.03 -3.34
CA LYS A 199 -5.50 -23.72 -4.51
C LYS A 199 -4.53 -22.87 -5.29
N GLY A 200 -3.51 -23.47 -5.85
CA GLY A 200 -2.51 -22.81 -6.69
C GLY A 200 -2.10 -23.68 -7.87
N ALA A 201 -1.22 -23.14 -8.70
CA ALA A 201 -0.63 -23.86 -9.81
C ALA A 201 0.85 -23.51 -10.01
N GLY A 202 1.64 -24.51 -10.35
CA GLY A 202 3.00 -24.37 -10.86
C GLY A 202 3.06 -24.73 -12.33
N PHE A 203 3.62 -23.87 -13.17
CA PHE A 203 3.85 -24.10 -14.59
C PHE A 203 5.35 -24.03 -14.87
N ALA A 204 5.98 -25.13 -15.31
CA ALA A 204 7.42 -25.20 -15.42
C ALA A 204 7.93 -25.89 -16.67
N SER A 205 9.12 -25.47 -17.09
CA SER A 205 9.94 -26.25 -18.02
C SER A 205 10.60 -27.44 -17.28
N ASP A 206 11.20 -28.36 -18.05
CA ASP A 206 12.07 -29.41 -17.53
C ASP A 206 13.56 -29.07 -17.70
N GLN A 207 13.87 -27.79 -17.90
CA GLN A 207 15.24 -27.29 -18.13
C GLN A 207 15.94 -26.93 -16.83
N GLY A 208 17.27 -26.86 -16.90
CA GLY A 208 18.12 -26.54 -15.74
C GLY A 208 19.54 -27.08 -15.92
N PRO A 209 20.36 -27.12 -14.85
CA PRO A 209 20.03 -26.61 -13.52
C PRO A 209 20.12 -25.08 -13.44
N GLY A 210 19.21 -24.50 -12.65
CA GLY A 210 19.15 -23.10 -12.26
C GLY A 210 19.79 -22.83 -10.89
N ASP A 211 19.11 -22.03 -10.08
CA ASP A 211 19.50 -21.75 -8.70
C ASP A 211 19.51 -23.01 -7.85
N ASP A 212 20.35 -23.09 -6.84
CA ASP A 212 20.57 -24.24 -5.96
C ASP A 212 20.86 -25.58 -6.71
N GLY A 213 21.05 -25.52 -8.03
CA GLY A 213 21.29 -26.68 -8.89
C GLY A 213 20.02 -27.43 -9.27
N GLU A 214 18.86 -26.81 -9.13
CA GLU A 214 17.54 -27.36 -9.40
C GLU A 214 17.14 -27.18 -10.87
N TYR A 215 16.34 -28.14 -11.39
CA TYR A 215 15.60 -27.95 -12.63
C TYR A 215 14.32 -27.13 -12.37
N ASP A 216 13.76 -26.44 -13.36
CA ASP A 216 12.60 -25.58 -13.19
C ASP A 216 11.40 -26.27 -12.51
N ASN A 217 11.13 -27.51 -12.90
CA ASN A 217 10.08 -28.32 -12.29
C ASN A 217 10.42 -28.77 -10.86
N GLU A 218 11.69 -29.02 -10.55
CA GLU A 218 12.14 -29.34 -9.17
C GLU A 218 12.02 -28.09 -8.28
N HIS A 219 12.39 -26.91 -8.77
CA HIS A 219 12.21 -25.65 -8.11
C HIS A 219 10.74 -25.40 -7.74
N LEU A 220 9.82 -25.56 -8.70
CA LEU A 220 8.39 -25.40 -8.42
C LEU A 220 7.81 -26.53 -7.54
N ASP A 221 8.41 -27.72 -7.52
CA ASP A 221 8.04 -28.76 -6.56
C ASP A 221 8.42 -28.37 -5.12
N ASN A 222 9.57 -27.72 -4.91
CA ASN A 222 9.99 -27.21 -3.60
C ASN A 222 9.05 -26.07 -3.13
N ILE A 223 8.71 -25.14 -3.99
CA ILE A 223 7.70 -24.10 -3.71
C ILE A 223 6.34 -24.72 -3.40
N ARG A 224 5.91 -25.72 -4.17
CA ARG A 224 4.68 -26.48 -3.93
C ARG A 224 4.67 -27.08 -2.52
N ASP A 225 5.76 -27.72 -2.11
CA ASP A 225 5.85 -28.36 -0.80
C ASP A 225 5.74 -27.33 0.35
N LEU A 226 6.30 -26.13 0.18
CA LEU A 226 6.13 -25.01 1.12
C LEU A 226 4.66 -24.56 1.21
N LEU A 227 4.01 -24.34 0.08
CA LEU A 227 2.60 -23.92 0.01
C LEU A 227 1.66 -24.98 0.61
N MET A 228 1.87 -26.26 0.29
CA MET A 228 1.10 -27.38 0.82
C MET A 228 1.31 -27.61 2.34
N ALA A 229 2.46 -27.20 2.86
CA ALA A 229 2.72 -27.24 4.31
C ALA A 229 2.07 -26.07 5.06
N TYR A 230 1.66 -25.01 4.37
CA TYR A 230 1.06 -23.80 4.95
C TYR A 230 -0.47 -23.93 5.00
N THR A 231 -1.17 -23.41 4.00
CA THR A 231 -2.65 -23.37 3.97
C THR A 231 -3.26 -24.02 2.74
N TYR A 232 -2.44 -24.35 1.74
CA TYR A 232 -2.92 -24.84 0.46
C TYR A 232 -3.32 -26.32 0.51
N ASP A 233 -4.46 -26.65 -0.10
CA ASP A 233 -4.98 -28.01 -0.22
C ASP A 233 -4.61 -28.65 -1.57
N GLU A 234 -4.34 -27.84 -2.60
CA GLU A 234 -4.09 -28.30 -3.97
C GLU A 234 -3.14 -27.33 -4.70
N ILE A 235 -2.06 -27.86 -5.28
CA ILE A 235 -1.18 -27.13 -6.20
C ILE A 235 -0.97 -27.99 -7.44
N ASP A 236 -1.48 -27.52 -8.59
CA ASP A 236 -1.30 -28.22 -9.86
C ASP A 236 0.16 -28.19 -10.31
N GLN A 237 0.59 -29.26 -10.93
CA GLN A 237 1.90 -29.41 -11.54
C GLN A 237 1.71 -29.57 -13.07
N VAL A 238 1.74 -28.46 -13.79
CA VAL A 238 1.61 -28.44 -15.25
C VAL A 238 2.99 -28.21 -15.85
N TYR A 239 3.75 -29.28 -15.97
CA TYR A 239 5.17 -29.25 -16.31
C TYR A 239 5.46 -29.93 -17.66
N ASP A 240 6.50 -29.44 -18.34
CA ASP A 240 7.06 -30.14 -19.49
C ASP A 240 7.50 -31.57 -19.10
N PRO A 241 7.47 -32.54 -20.04
CA PRO A 241 6.95 -32.41 -21.41
C PRO A 241 5.45 -32.71 -21.55
N ASN A 242 4.72 -32.86 -20.46
CA ASN A 242 3.34 -33.35 -20.47
C ASN A 242 2.27 -32.25 -20.25
N GLY A 243 2.65 -31.11 -19.72
CA GLY A 243 1.73 -29.99 -19.48
C GLY A 243 1.20 -29.40 -20.79
N THR A 244 -0.05 -28.93 -20.75
CA THR A 244 -0.71 -28.35 -21.93
C THR A 244 -1.44 -27.06 -21.57
N VAL A 245 -1.77 -26.22 -22.57
CA VAL A 245 -2.64 -25.04 -22.40
C VAL A 245 -3.98 -25.42 -21.76
N ALA A 246 -4.59 -26.53 -22.24
CA ALA A 246 -5.88 -26.98 -21.71
C ALA A 246 -5.82 -27.35 -20.21
N ASP A 247 -4.72 -27.90 -19.72
CA ASP A 247 -4.54 -28.20 -18.30
C ASP A 247 -4.47 -26.89 -17.48
N GLY A 248 -3.76 -25.88 -17.98
CA GLY A 248 -3.69 -24.55 -17.37
C GLY A 248 -5.03 -23.82 -17.37
N GLU A 249 -5.74 -23.80 -18.51
CA GLU A 249 -7.10 -23.22 -18.59
C GLU A 249 -8.06 -23.87 -17.60
N VAL A 250 -8.06 -25.20 -17.51
CA VAL A 250 -8.89 -25.93 -16.54
C VAL A 250 -8.52 -25.56 -15.11
N ALA A 251 -7.24 -25.50 -14.78
CA ALA A 251 -6.79 -25.10 -13.45
C ALA A 251 -7.26 -23.68 -13.10
N ILE A 252 -7.00 -22.70 -13.98
CA ILE A 252 -7.30 -21.29 -13.73
C ILE A 252 -8.82 -21.05 -13.65
N ASN A 253 -9.60 -21.62 -14.58
CA ASN A 253 -11.07 -21.46 -14.60
C ASN A 253 -11.77 -22.17 -13.42
N ASN A 254 -11.13 -23.16 -12.79
CA ASN A 254 -11.59 -23.75 -11.53
C ASN A 254 -11.08 -23.00 -10.28
N GLY A 255 -10.42 -21.87 -10.46
CA GLY A 255 -9.93 -20.97 -9.43
C GLY A 255 -8.59 -21.42 -8.82
N ARG A 256 -7.61 -20.56 -8.94
CA ARG A 256 -6.30 -20.63 -8.28
C ARG A 256 -5.97 -19.26 -7.72
N SER A 257 -5.46 -19.19 -6.50
CA SER A 257 -5.09 -17.91 -5.87
C SER A 257 -3.65 -17.49 -6.20
N ILE A 258 -2.78 -18.46 -6.45
CA ILE A 258 -1.37 -18.24 -6.78
C ILE A 258 -0.98 -19.05 -8.02
N ILE A 259 -0.19 -18.43 -8.89
CA ILE A 259 0.50 -19.11 -9.98
C ILE A 259 1.99 -18.77 -9.89
N ASN A 260 2.83 -19.80 -9.81
CA ASN A 260 4.26 -19.71 -9.99
C ASN A 260 4.61 -20.25 -11.39
N TYR A 261 5.35 -19.46 -12.17
CA TYR A 261 5.86 -19.86 -13.47
C TYR A 261 7.39 -19.78 -13.49
N THR A 262 8.04 -20.83 -14.02
CA THR A 262 9.49 -20.84 -14.27
C THR A 262 9.79 -21.52 -15.59
N GLY A 263 10.34 -20.76 -16.56
CA GLY A 263 10.64 -21.24 -17.89
C GLY A 263 10.84 -20.14 -18.92
N HIS A 264 10.77 -20.50 -20.20
CA HIS A 264 10.89 -19.52 -21.29
C HIS A 264 9.63 -18.66 -21.45
N GLY A 265 9.84 -17.41 -21.87
CA GLY A 265 8.77 -16.45 -22.17
C GLY A 265 9.01 -15.69 -23.45
N SER A 266 7.95 -15.09 -23.95
CA SER A 266 7.96 -14.11 -25.03
C SER A 266 7.11 -12.91 -24.63
N ASN A 267 7.09 -11.84 -25.43
CA ASN A 267 6.24 -10.67 -25.15
C ASN A 267 4.75 -11.05 -24.95
N GLY A 268 4.24 -12.10 -25.62
CA GLY A 268 2.82 -12.47 -25.59
C GLY A 268 2.51 -13.87 -25.08
N SER A 269 3.45 -14.60 -24.46
CA SER A 269 3.18 -15.98 -24.02
C SER A 269 4.21 -16.51 -23.05
N TRP A 270 3.81 -17.50 -22.26
CA TRP A 270 4.71 -18.51 -21.70
C TRP A 270 5.12 -19.53 -22.76
N GLY A 271 6.26 -20.19 -22.58
CA GLY A 271 6.82 -21.12 -23.55
C GLY A 271 6.80 -22.59 -23.15
N ASN A 272 6.60 -22.89 -21.85
CA ASN A 272 6.80 -24.22 -21.26
C ASN A 272 5.68 -24.60 -20.30
N GLY A 273 5.58 -25.87 -19.97
CA GLY A 273 4.58 -26.40 -19.04
C GLY A 273 3.16 -26.11 -19.54
N CYS A 274 2.72 -24.89 -19.34
CA CYS A 274 1.46 -24.34 -19.87
C CYS A 274 1.77 -23.22 -20.86
N PRO A 275 2.02 -23.52 -22.15
CA PRO A 275 2.43 -22.51 -23.13
C PRO A 275 1.25 -21.63 -23.60
N MET A 276 0.58 -20.97 -22.65
CA MET A 276 -0.53 -20.04 -22.89
C MET A 276 -0.05 -18.75 -23.53
N ASN A 277 -0.83 -18.25 -24.47
CA ASN A 277 -0.63 -16.97 -25.12
C ASN A 277 -1.76 -15.97 -24.75
N GLN A 278 -1.69 -14.76 -25.27
CA GLN A 278 -2.66 -13.69 -25.02
C GLN A 278 -4.09 -14.08 -25.37
N THR A 279 -4.30 -14.86 -26.43
CA THR A 279 -5.66 -15.32 -26.81
C THR A 279 -6.20 -16.29 -25.78
N ASP A 280 -5.36 -17.19 -25.26
CA ASP A 280 -5.77 -18.15 -24.23
C ASP A 280 -6.15 -17.42 -22.93
N VAL A 281 -5.38 -16.37 -22.53
CA VAL A 281 -5.69 -15.53 -21.36
C VAL A 281 -7.00 -14.77 -21.54
N ASN A 282 -7.24 -14.19 -22.73
CA ASN A 282 -8.49 -13.48 -23.02
C ASN A 282 -9.72 -14.40 -23.05
N ASN A 283 -9.54 -15.70 -23.22
CA ASN A 283 -10.62 -16.70 -23.19
C ASN A 283 -10.87 -17.28 -21.79
N LEU A 284 -10.17 -16.82 -20.75
CA LEU A 284 -10.38 -17.29 -19.38
C LEU A 284 -11.78 -16.91 -18.86
N GLU A 285 -12.36 -17.82 -18.08
CA GLU A 285 -13.69 -17.69 -17.46
C GLU A 285 -13.62 -17.61 -15.93
N ASN A 286 -12.46 -17.22 -15.37
CA ASN A 286 -12.20 -17.22 -13.93
C ASN A 286 -12.72 -15.97 -13.19
N MET A 287 -13.91 -15.49 -13.54
CA MET A 287 -14.56 -14.33 -12.91
C MET A 287 -14.63 -14.49 -11.39
N GLY A 288 -14.17 -13.48 -10.66
CA GLY A 288 -14.13 -13.48 -9.19
C GLY A 288 -13.02 -14.36 -8.56
N MET A 289 -12.28 -15.12 -9.37
CA MET A 289 -11.22 -16.03 -8.92
C MET A 289 -9.86 -15.63 -9.51
N TYR A 290 -9.32 -14.51 -9.06
CA TYR A 290 -8.15 -13.87 -9.65
C TYR A 290 -6.84 -14.30 -8.98
N PRO A 291 -5.95 -15.07 -9.65
CA PRO A 291 -4.63 -15.39 -9.11
C PRO A 291 -3.74 -14.16 -9.05
N PHE A 292 -2.80 -14.16 -8.11
CA PHE A 292 -1.57 -13.39 -8.27
C PHE A 292 -0.48 -14.28 -8.88
N ILE A 293 0.42 -13.68 -9.67
CA ILE A 293 1.35 -14.44 -10.50
C ILE A 293 2.78 -13.94 -10.31
N TRP A 294 3.69 -14.86 -9.98
CA TRP A 294 5.12 -14.64 -10.08
C TRP A 294 5.69 -15.42 -11.27
N SER A 295 6.23 -14.69 -12.26
CA SER A 295 6.73 -15.28 -13.50
C SER A 295 8.24 -15.06 -13.65
N VAL A 296 8.99 -16.13 -13.55
CA VAL A 296 10.41 -16.20 -13.94
C VAL A 296 10.47 -16.55 -15.41
N ALA A 297 10.45 -15.51 -16.25
CA ALA A 297 10.39 -15.65 -17.71
C ALA A 297 10.88 -14.39 -18.44
N CYS A 298 11.39 -14.59 -19.66
CA CYS A 298 11.83 -13.50 -20.53
C CYS A 298 10.67 -12.66 -21.05
N VAL A 299 10.80 -11.33 -21.04
CA VAL A 299 10.02 -10.31 -21.77
C VAL A 299 8.50 -10.37 -21.66
N ASN A 300 7.94 -11.11 -20.70
CA ASN A 300 6.49 -11.18 -20.49
C ASN A 300 5.87 -9.83 -20.08
N GLY A 301 6.67 -8.91 -19.54
CA GLY A 301 6.31 -7.55 -19.14
C GLY A 301 6.89 -6.47 -20.08
N GLU A 302 7.22 -6.77 -21.33
CA GLU A 302 7.84 -5.82 -22.27
C GLU A 302 6.81 -4.83 -22.87
N PHE A 303 6.13 -4.06 -21.98
CA PHE A 303 4.98 -3.19 -22.31
C PHE A 303 5.28 -2.02 -23.24
N HIS A 304 6.53 -1.78 -23.63
CA HIS A 304 6.91 -0.75 -24.58
C HIS A 304 6.97 -1.24 -26.04
N GLN A 305 6.59 -2.48 -26.30
CA GLN A 305 6.58 -3.11 -27.62
C GLN A 305 5.17 -3.55 -28.05
N GLY A 306 4.15 -2.76 -27.72
CA GLY A 306 2.73 -3.11 -27.85
C GLY A 306 2.26 -3.95 -26.67
N THR A 307 1.00 -4.35 -26.67
CA THR A 307 0.40 -5.08 -25.54
C THR A 307 1.20 -6.33 -25.19
N CYS A 308 1.76 -6.37 -23.99
CA CYS A 308 2.52 -7.52 -23.50
C CYS A 308 1.64 -8.55 -22.77
N TYR A 309 2.26 -9.66 -22.38
CA TYR A 309 1.55 -10.75 -21.70
C TYR A 309 1.02 -10.33 -20.34
N ALA A 310 1.81 -9.56 -19.56
CA ALA A 310 1.39 -9.02 -18.26
C ALA A 310 0.14 -8.13 -18.37
N GLU A 311 0.09 -7.25 -19.36
CA GLU A 311 -1.04 -6.38 -19.61
C GLU A 311 -2.30 -7.16 -19.98
N THR A 312 -2.14 -8.25 -20.77
CA THR A 312 -3.27 -9.11 -21.13
C THR A 312 -3.92 -9.71 -19.89
N TRP A 313 -3.12 -10.18 -18.90
CA TRP A 313 -3.63 -10.70 -17.63
C TRP A 313 -4.42 -9.66 -16.83
N LEU A 314 -4.03 -8.40 -16.91
CA LEU A 314 -4.67 -7.30 -16.18
C LEU A 314 -5.87 -6.68 -16.91
N ARG A 315 -5.89 -6.77 -18.26
CA ARG A 315 -6.93 -6.18 -19.10
C ARG A 315 -8.04 -7.17 -19.47
N ALA A 316 -7.84 -8.47 -19.19
CA ALA A 316 -8.76 -9.55 -19.58
C ALA A 316 -10.16 -9.38 -18.95
N THR A 317 -11.17 -9.58 -19.78
CA THR A 317 -12.60 -9.56 -19.41
C THR A 317 -13.33 -10.70 -20.11
N ASN A 318 -14.44 -11.13 -19.54
CA ASN A 318 -15.37 -12.05 -20.19
C ASN A 318 -16.01 -11.40 -21.42
N GLU A 319 -16.00 -12.09 -22.57
CA GLU A 319 -16.52 -11.56 -23.82
C GLU A 319 -18.04 -11.28 -23.82
N ASP A 320 -18.81 -12.00 -22.99
CA ASP A 320 -20.27 -11.89 -23.00
C ASP A 320 -20.78 -10.67 -22.24
N ASP A 321 -20.15 -10.30 -21.12
CA ASP A 321 -20.66 -9.26 -20.21
C ASP A 321 -19.62 -8.24 -19.73
N GLY A 322 -18.34 -8.37 -20.13
CA GLY A 322 -17.27 -7.47 -19.74
C GLY A 322 -16.79 -7.63 -18.29
N THR A 323 -17.27 -8.65 -17.56
CA THR A 323 -16.79 -8.92 -16.20
C THR A 323 -15.29 -9.22 -16.20
N PRO A 324 -14.48 -8.63 -15.30
CA PRO A 324 -13.07 -8.91 -15.23
C PRO A 324 -12.74 -10.41 -15.05
N THR A 325 -11.73 -10.88 -15.78
CA THR A 325 -11.10 -12.21 -15.66
C THR A 325 -9.58 -12.03 -15.45
N GLY A 326 -8.77 -13.03 -15.69
CA GLY A 326 -7.31 -12.93 -15.63
C GLY A 326 -6.76 -12.91 -14.21
N ALA A 327 -5.86 -11.98 -13.87
CA ALA A 327 -5.12 -11.95 -12.62
C ALA A 327 -5.30 -10.66 -11.83
N ILE A 328 -5.18 -10.73 -10.49
CA ILE A 328 -5.24 -9.53 -9.62
C ILE A 328 -3.96 -8.69 -9.72
N ALA A 329 -2.81 -9.34 -9.79
CA ALA A 329 -1.51 -8.71 -9.98
C ALA A 329 -0.52 -9.73 -10.54
N VAL A 330 0.46 -9.27 -11.32
CA VAL A 330 1.51 -10.12 -11.88
C VAL A 330 2.88 -9.44 -11.77
N LEU A 331 3.93 -10.21 -11.55
CA LEU A 331 5.31 -9.77 -11.56
C LEU A 331 6.00 -10.39 -12.79
N MET A 332 6.33 -9.55 -13.79
CA MET A 332 6.85 -9.98 -15.09
C MET A 332 7.97 -9.09 -15.60
N SER A 333 8.96 -9.65 -16.29
CA SER A 333 10.16 -8.94 -16.72
C SER A 333 9.98 -8.19 -18.03
N THR A 334 10.52 -6.97 -18.09
CA THR A 334 10.57 -6.14 -19.32
C THR A 334 11.74 -6.47 -20.25
N VAL A 335 12.59 -7.43 -19.87
CA VAL A 335 13.78 -7.86 -20.61
C VAL A 335 13.91 -9.38 -20.65
N ASN A 336 14.89 -9.88 -21.40
CA ASN A 336 15.30 -11.27 -21.24
C ASN A 336 15.90 -11.46 -19.85
N GLN A 337 15.20 -12.19 -19.03
CA GLN A 337 15.53 -12.42 -17.64
C GLN A 337 16.64 -13.48 -17.49
N GLY A 338 17.51 -13.31 -16.51
CA GLY A 338 18.45 -14.34 -16.10
C GLY A 338 17.73 -15.57 -15.54
N TRP A 339 18.47 -16.66 -15.32
CA TRP A 339 17.85 -17.90 -14.80
C TRP A 339 17.90 -17.94 -13.28
N ASN A 340 19.12 -18.04 -12.71
CA ASN A 340 19.31 -18.24 -11.27
C ASN A 340 18.81 -17.08 -10.39
N PRO A 341 19.15 -15.79 -10.64
CA PRO A 341 18.75 -14.75 -9.69
C PRO A 341 17.24 -14.65 -9.48
N PRO A 342 16.37 -14.65 -10.52
CA PRO A 342 14.94 -14.58 -10.30
C PRO A 342 14.33 -15.85 -9.67
N MET A 343 14.95 -17.03 -9.81
CA MET A 343 14.53 -18.23 -9.05
C MET A 343 14.73 -18.01 -7.54
N GLU A 344 15.91 -17.53 -7.10
CA GLU A 344 16.16 -17.15 -5.69
C GLU A 344 15.13 -16.11 -5.20
N GLY A 345 14.82 -15.10 -6.04
CA GLY A 345 13.78 -14.12 -5.72
C GLY A 345 12.41 -14.75 -5.53
N GLN A 346 12.04 -15.70 -6.39
CA GLN A 346 10.77 -16.42 -6.33
C GLN A 346 10.69 -17.32 -5.09
N ASP A 347 11.77 -17.98 -4.71
CA ASP A 347 11.86 -18.77 -3.49
C ASP A 347 11.62 -17.91 -2.25
N GLU A 348 12.28 -16.76 -2.16
CA GLU A 348 12.11 -15.85 -1.04
C GLU A 348 10.69 -15.27 -0.98
N MET A 349 10.09 -14.89 -2.12
CA MET A 349 8.69 -14.43 -2.18
C MET A 349 7.74 -15.46 -1.59
N ASN A 350 7.89 -16.73 -1.99
CA ASN A 350 7.08 -17.82 -1.47
C ASN A 350 7.40 -18.12 0.01
N ALA A 351 8.67 -18.06 0.44
CA ALA A 351 9.06 -18.25 1.84
C ALA A 351 8.46 -17.17 2.77
N ILE A 352 8.47 -15.89 2.33
CA ILE A 352 7.81 -14.81 3.08
C ILE A 352 6.29 -15.03 3.11
N PHE A 353 5.69 -15.38 1.98
CA PHE A 353 4.25 -15.60 1.85
C PHE A 353 3.73 -16.69 2.79
N VAL A 354 4.49 -17.78 2.96
CA VAL A 354 4.13 -18.86 3.91
C VAL A 354 4.64 -18.62 5.33
N GLU A 355 5.02 -17.39 5.68
CA GLU A 355 5.47 -16.99 7.03
C GLU A 355 6.68 -17.78 7.56
N SER A 356 7.62 -18.14 6.70
CA SER A 356 8.84 -18.82 7.13
C SER A 356 9.70 -17.98 8.08
N TYR A 357 9.47 -16.67 8.13
CA TYR A 357 10.22 -15.71 8.95
C TYR A 357 9.30 -14.98 9.94
N SER A 358 9.64 -15.00 11.23
CA SER A 358 8.87 -14.29 12.26
C SER A 358 9.05 -12.77 12.26
N ASN A 359 10.11 -12.27 11.62
CA ASN A 359 10.48 -10.86 11.57
C ASN A 359 10.28 -10.22 10.19
N ASN A 360 9.83 -10.98 9.19
CA ASN A 360 9.54 -10.49 7.85
C ASN A 360 8.19 -11.04 7.39
N ILE A 361 7.13 -10.51 7.98
CA ILE A 361 5.75 -10.84 7.59
C ILE A 361 5.29 -9.79 6.58
N LYS A 362 4.90 -10.23 5.39
CA LYS A 362 4.34 -9.40 4.32
C LYS A 362 3.05 -10.01 3.80
N ARG A 363 2.11 -9.16 3.41
CA ARG A 363 0.78 -9.55 2.95
C ARG A 363 0.42 -8.95 1.60
N THR A 364 1.03 -7.81 1.27
CA THR A 364 0.78 -7.17 -0.01
C THR A 364 1.61 -7.84 -1.11
N PHE A 365 1.06 -7.89 -2.32
CA PHE A 365 1.78 -8.42 -3.47
C PHE A 365 3.11 -7.70 -3.69
N GLY A 366 3.10 -6.38 -3.51
CA GLY A 366 4.31 -5.57 -3.61
C GLY A 366 5.32 -5.85 -2.49
N GLY A 367 4.85 -5.94 -1.24
CA GLY A 367 5.71 -6.24 -0.09
C GLY A 367 6.42 -7.60 -0.23
N LEU A 368 5.70 -8.62 -0.67
CA LEU A 368 6.24 -9.95 -0.98
C LEU A 368 7.27 -9.89 -2.11
N SER A 369 6.89 -9.27 -3.24
CA SER A 369 7.71 -9.23 -4.45
C SER A 369 9.02 -8.45 -4.24
N PHE A 370 8.95 -7.27 -3.63
CA PHE A 370 10.12 -6.42 -3.45
C PHE A 370 11.08 -6.96 -2.38
N ASN A 371 10.59 -7.58 -1.31
CA ASN A 371 11.47 -8.25 -0.35
C ASN A 371 12.12 -9.50 -0.95
N GLY A 372 11.43 -10.25 -1.83
CA GLY A 372 12.05 -11.33 -2.60
C GLY A 372 13.14 -10.83 -3.55
N MET A 373 12.92 -9.70 -4.24
CA MET A 373 13.95 -9.08 -5.07
C MET A 373 15.16 -8.60 -4.23
N ASN A 374 14.95 -8.13 -3.00
CA ASN A 374 16.04 -7.75 -2.09
C ASN A 374 16.90 -8.96 -1.70
N GLN A 375 16.30 -10.13 -1.47
CA GLN A 375 17.06 -11.37 -1.25
C GLN A 375 17.86 -11.76 -2.50
N MET A 376 17.26 -11.67 -3.67
CA MET A 376 17.94 -11.90 -4.94
C MET A 376 19.16 -10.97 -5.09
N ASN A 377 19.02 -9.69 -4.67
CA ASN A 377 20.12 -8.72 -4.69
C ASN A 377 21.25 -9.12 -3.74
N ASP A 378 20.94 -9.61 -2.53
CA ASP A 378 21.93 -10.10 -1.57
C ASP A 378 22.68 -11.31 -2.10
N SER A 379 21.97 -12.28 -2.67
CA SER A 379 22.56 -13.54 -3.13
C SER A 379 23.39 -13.37 -4.40
N TYR A 380 22.96 -12.48 -5.32
CA TYR A 380 23.57 -12.40 -6.66
C TYR A 380 24.24 -11.05 -6.98
N GLY A 381 24.18 -10.05 -6.08
CA GLY A 381 24.84 -8.74 -6.24
C GLY A 381 24.41 -8.07 -7.56
N THR A 382 25.39 -7.71 -8.40
CA THR A 382 25.11 -7.01 -9.67
C THR A 382 24.14 -7.77 -10.60
N GLN A 383 24.12 -9.09 -10.58
CA GLN A 383 23.18 -9.87 -11.38
C GLN A 383 21.76 -9.72 -10.82
N GLY A 384 21.61 -9.75 -9.48
CA GLY A 384 20.34 -9.49 -8.81
C GLY A 384 19.80 -8.09 -9.11
N TYR A 385 20.62 -7.04 -8.94
CA TYR A 385 20.21 -5.65 -9.25
C TYR A 385 19.74 -5.49 -10.70
N ASN A 386 20.40 -6.14 -11.65
CA ASN A 386 19.99 -6.09 -13.05
C ASN A 386 18.61 -6.71 -13.28
N GLU A 387 18.26 -7.77 -12.58
CA GLU A 387 16.91 -8.35 -12.65
C GLU A 387 15.89 -7.46 -11.92
N THR A 388 16.22 -6.92 -10.74
CA THR A 388 15.36 -6.01 -9.98
C THR A 388 14.94 -4.79 -10.81
N PHE A 389 15.83 -4.21 -11.62
CA PHE A 389 15.47 -3.07 -12.48
C PHE A 389 14.30 -3.35 -13.41
N TYR A 390 14.15 -4.57 -13.88
CA TYR A 390 13.26 -4.90 -14.97
C TYR A 390 12.11 -5.82 -14.60
N TRP A 391 12.09 -6.34 -13.38
CA TRP A 391 11.01 -7.21 -12.91
C TRP A 391 9.88 -6.38 -12.32
N THR A 392 8.91 -6.05 -13.17
CA THR A 392 7.87 -5.02 -12.94
C THR A 392 6.59 -5.64 -12.40
N ILE A 393 5.99 -4.99 -11.39
CA ILE A 393 4.62 -5.30 -10.94
C ILE A 393 3.62 -4.63 -11.87
N PHE A 394 2.77 -5.44 -12.48
CA PHE A 394 1.53 -5.00 -13.10
C PHE A 394 0.38 -5.32 -12.15
N GLY A 395 -0.40 -4.29 -11.76
CA GLY A 395 -1.41 -4.40 -10.73
C GLY A 395 -1.18 -3.43 -9.58
N ASP A 396 -2.09 -3.45 -8.62
CA ASP A 396 -1.97 -2.69 -7.37
C ASP A 396 -0.90 -3.30 -6.46
N PRO A 397 0.19 -2.57 -6.15
CA PRO A 397 1.25 -3.10 -5.32
C PRO A 397 0.85 -3.27 -3.84
N SER A 398 -0.21 -2.61 -3.40
CA SER A 398 -0.72 -2.66 -2.03
C SER A 398 -1.80 -3.72 -1.82
N VAL A 399 -2.20 -4.44 -2.87
CA VAL A 399 -3.24 -5.48 -2.73
C VAL A 399 -2.77 -6.59 -1.80
N VAL A 400 -3.58 -6.85 -0.76
CA VAL A 400 -3.32 -7.96 0.18
C VAL A 400 -3.76 -9.26 -0.48
N VAL A 401 -2.80 -10.12 -0.82
CA VAL A 401 -3.08 -11.43 -1.42
C VAL A 401 -3.50 -12.44 -0.35
N ARG A 402 -4.38 -13.37 -0.71
CA ARG A 402 -4.97 -14.32 0.24
C ARG A 402 -4.42 -15.74 0.04
N SER A 403 -4.30 -16.48 1.13
CA SER A 403 -3.83 -17.88 1.16
C SER A 403 -4.85 -18.86 1.74
N ASP A 404 -5.99 -18.36 2.20
CA ASP A 404 -7.05 -19.19 2.80
C ASP A 404 -8.43 -18.58 2.51
N THR A 405 -9.46 -19.38 2.62
CA THR A 405 -10.85 -18.95 2.51
C THR A 405 -11.14 -17.86 3.57
N PRO A 406 -11.59 -16.67 3.17
CA PRO A 406 -11.84 -15.58 4.10
C PRO A 406 -12.96 -15.92 5.09
N THR A 407 -12.78 -15.49 6.33
CA THR A 407 -13.78 -15.66 7.39
C THR A 407 -14.18 -14.32 7.97
N ASP A 408 -15.35 -14.25 8.61
CA ASP A 408 -15.84 -13.04 9.26
C ASP A 408 -14.88 -12.53 10.35
N LEU A 409 -14.92 -11.22 10.59
CA LEU A 409 -14.35 -10.56 11.74
C LEU A 409 -15.43 -10.35 12.80
N GLU A 410 -15.15 -10.72 14.03
CA GLU A 410 -15.97 -10.37 15.20
C GLU A 410 -15.37 -9.12 15.85
N ILE A 411 -15.98 -7.95 15.61
CA ILE A 411 -15.47 -6.67 16.07
C ILE A 411 -16.31 -6.17 17.25
N ASN A 412 -15.63 -5.75 18.32
CA ASN A 412 -16.23 -4.99 19.40
C ASN A 412 -15.67 -3.57 19.41
N HIS A 413 -16.53 -2.57 19.38
CA HIS A 413 -16.15 -1.16 19.32
C HIS A 413 -17.16 -0.30 20.09
N ASP A 414 -16.84 0.97 20.28
CA ASP A 414 -17.79 1.94 20.83
C ASP A 414 -18.98 2.09 19.88
N GLU A 415 -20.20 1.92 20.39
CA GLU A 415 -21.44 2.01 19.58
C GLU A 415 -21.83 3.46 19.26
N VAL A 416 -21.43 4.41 20.09
CA VAL A 416 -21.72 5.84 19.98
C VAL A 416 -20.56 6.64 20.54
N LEU A 417 -20.18 7.70 19.86
CA LEU A 417 -19.22 8.67 20.34
C LEU A 417 -19.91 10.01 20.65
N VAL A 418 -19.27 10.81 21.49
CA VAL A 418 -19.75 12.16 21.81
C VAL A 418 -18.77 13.18 21.25
N ILE A 419 -19.24 14.32 20.75
CA ILE A 419 -18.39 15.45 20.34
C ILE A 419 -17.38 15.74 21.45
N GLY A 420 -16.12 15.92 21.05
CA GLY A 420 -14.98 16.04 21.96
C GLY A 420 -14.27 14.72 22.25
N ALA A 421 -14.76 13.60 21.70
CA ALA A 421 -14.05 12.33 21.76
C ALA A 421 -12.68 12.45 21.08
N GLN A 422 -11.64 11.93 21.75
CA GLN A 422 -10.27 11.96 21.25
C GLN A 422 -9.80 10.63 20.72
N GLU A 423 -10.53 9.56 20.97
CA GLU A 423 -10.20 8.21 20.54
C GLU A 423 -11.45 7.34 20.42
N ILE A 424 -11.33 6.27 19.65
CA ILE A 424 -12.31 5.19 19.57
C ILE A 424 -11.61 3.87 19.87
N TYR A 425 -12.24 3.07 20.76
CA TYR A 425 -11.80 1.72 21.09
C TYR A 425 -12.30 0.71 20.06
N ILE A 426 -11.39 -0.16 19.59
CA ILE A 426 -11.70 -1.25 18.65
C ILE A 426 -10.97 -2.51 19.11
N ASP A 427 -11.71 -3.61 19.30
CA ASP A 427 -11.19 -4.94 19.56
C ASP A 427 -11.61 -5.86 18.41
N ALA A 428 -10.65 -6.24 17.58
CA ALA A 428 -10.83 -7.12 16.44
C ALA A 428 -10.52 -8.59 16.76
N GLY A 429 -10.01 -8.88 17.97
CA GLY A 429 -9.59 -10.23 18.35
C GLY A 429 -8.46 -10.82 17.51
N VAL A 430 -7.90 -10.04 16.55
CA VAL A 430 -6.86 -10.44 15.59
C VAL A 430 -5.73 -9.42 15.65
N SER A 431 -4.50 -9.89 15.90
CA SER A 431 -3.30 -9.07 15.85
C SER A 431 -3.03 -8.58 14.44
N GLY A 432 -2.64 -7.31 14.30
CA GLY A 432 -2.30 -6.72 13.00
C GLY A 432 -3.51 -6.46 12.08
N ALA A 433 -4.74 -6.53 12.60
CA ALA A 433 -5.90 -6.05 11.87
C ALA A 433 -5.78 -4.55 11.65
N HIS A 434 -6.07 -4.08 10.45
CA HIS A 434 -6.00 -2.68 10.08
C HIS A 434 -7.38 -2.05 10.23
N ALA A 435 -7.49 -1.04 11.09
CA ALA A 435 -8.71 -0.31 11.34
C ALA A 435 -8.60 1.12 10.84
N ALA A 436 -9.68 1.63 10.26
CA ALA A 436 -9.79 2.99 9.76
C ALA A 436 -11.14 3.59 10.10
N VAL A 437 -11.16 4.87 10.41
CA VAL A 437 -12.39 5.65 10.58
C VAL A 437 -12.37 6.87 9.69
N SER A 438 -13.50 7.13 9.04
CA SER A 438 -13.71 8.30 8.19
C SER A 438 -15.04 8.97 8.50
N MET A 439 -15.16 10.24 8.12
CA MET A 439 -16.41 10.99 8.17
C MET A 439 -16.55 11.78 6.88
N ASP A 440 -17.71 11.73 6.24
CA ASP A 440 -17.98 12.40 4.97
C ASP A 440 -16.92 12.10 3.88
N GLY A 441 -16.38 10.86 3.87
CA GLY A 441 -15.35 10.42 2.96
C GLY A 441 -13.93 10.89 3.30
N GLN A 442 -13.74 11.63 4.39
CA GLN A 442 -12.42 12.05 4.87
C GLN A 442 -11.89 11.06 5.91
N LEU A 443 -10.73 10.48 5.66
CA LEU A 443 -10.02 9.62 6.62
C LEU A 443 -9.55 10.44 7.82
N LEU A 444 -10.01 10.07 9.03
CA LEU A 444 -9.70 10.76 10.28
C LEU A 444 -8.61 10.07 11.09
N ALA A 445 -8.66 8.74 11.18
CA ALA A 445 -7.65 7.96 11.90
C ALA A 445 -7.57 6.53 11.33
N TYR A 446 -6.39 5.95 11.41
CA TYR A 446 -6.15 4.56 11.01
C TYR A 446 -4.97 3.96 11.78
N GLY A 447 -4.89 2.65 11.82
CA GLY A 447 -3.77 1.95 12.46
C GLY A 447 -4.00 0.45 12.58
N HIS A 448 -3.01 -0.24 13.14
CA HIS A 448 -3.05 -1.69 13.33
C HIS A 448 -3.29 -2.06 14.79
N THR A 449 -4.09 -3.10 14.99
CA THR A 449 -4.29 -3.70 16.31
C THR A 449 -2.98 -4.29 16.84
N ASN A 450 -2.82 -4.23 18.16
CA ASN A 450 -1.68 -4.81 18.86
C ASN A 450 -1.76 -6.37 18.91
N GLU A 451 -0.80 -7.00 19.60
CA GLU A 451 -0.75 -8.47 19.77
C GLU A 451 -2.03 -9.07 20.41
N SER A 452 -2.82 -8.28 21.12
CA SER A 452 -4.09 -8.71 21.72
C SER A 452 -5.30 -8.46 20.79
N GLY A 453 -5.10 -7.92 19.60
CA GLY A 453 -6.17 -7.59 18.67
C GLY A 453 -6.87 -6.25 18.93
N ILE A 454 -6.27 -5.37 19.76
CA ILE A 454 -6.90 -4.14 20.25
C ILE A 454 -6.17 -2.91 19.72
N ILE A 455 -6.91 -1.86 19.38
CA ILE A 455 -6.39 -0.52 19.08
C ILE A 455 -7.34 0.55 19.64
N ASP A 456 -6.76 1.65 20.12
CA ASP A 456 -7.46 2.92 20.33
C ASP A 456 -7.01 3.85 19.20
N LEU A 457 -7.90 4.15 18.23
CA LEU A 457 -7.62 5.11 17.17
C LEU A 457 -7.81 6.53 17.69
N VAL A 458 -6.78 7.35 17.60
CA VAL A 458 -6.76 8.71 18.12
C VAL A 458 -7.13 9.72 17.04
N PHE A 459 -8.07 10.60 17.35
CA PHE A 459 -8.47 11.72 16.49
C PHE A 459 -7.60 12.95 16.76
N GLU A 460 -6.96 13.49 15.75
CA GLU A 460 -6.21 14.76 15.83
C GLU A 460 -6.62 15.68 14.67
N PRO A 461 -7.46 16.71 14.92
CA PRO A 461 -8.07 17.12 16.20
C PRO A 461 -9.15 16.14 16.71
N ALA A 462 -9.59 16.34 17.98
CA ALA A 462 -10.76 15.63 18.52
C ALA A 462 -12.02 15.92 17.66
N LEU A 463 -12.98 15.00 17.69
CA LEU A 463 -14.25 15.16 16.96
C LEU A 463 -14.97 16.43 17.44
N ASP A 464 -15.27 17.34 16.53
CA ASP A 464 -15.86 18.65 16.82
C ASP A 464 -17.26 18.87 16.23
N VAL A 465 -17.70 17.96 15.37
CA VAL A 465 -19.03 17.99 14.74
C VAL A 465 -19.81 16.69 15.02
N PRO A 466 -21.15 16.74 15.13
CA PRO A 466 -21.96 15.54 15.13
C PRO A 466 -22.06 14.97 13.72
N GLY A 467 -22.25 13.68 13.61
CA GLY A 467 -22.35 13.03 12.31
C GLY A 467 -22.30 11.51 12.41
N GLU A 468 -21.97 10.89 11.31
CA GLU A 468 -21.81 9.45 11.18
C GLU A 468 -20.35 9.14 10.80
N LEU A 469 -19.68 8.36 11.61
CA LEU A 469 -18.34 7.84 11.33
C LEU A 469 -18.49 6.49 10.66
N ASP A 470 -17.81 6.31 9.54
CA ASP A 470 -17.61 5.00 8.94
C ASP A 470 -16.40 4.32 9.59
N LEU A 471 -16.60 3.10 10.07
CA LEU A 471 -15.55 2.22 10.58
C LEU A 471 -15.34 1.06 9.63
N VAL A 472 -14.10 0.89 9.17
CA VAL A 472 -13.68 -0.26 8.36
C VAL A 472 -12.56 -0.99 9.10
N VAL A 473 -12.68 -2.31 9.22
CA VAL A 473 -11.60 -3.15 9.76
C VAL A 473 -11.30 -4.27 8.77
N THR A 474 -10.04 -4.36 8.36
CA THR A 474 -9.55 -5.40 7.47
C THR A 474 -8.49 -6.25 8.15
N ALA A 475 -8.40 -7.53 7.82
CA ALA A 475 -7.32 -8.39 8.28
C ALA A 475 -7.02 -9.50 7.27
N TYR A 476 -5.84 -10.11 7.40
CA TYR A 476 -5.40 -11.17 6.50
C TYR A 476 -6.35 -12.37 6.54
N ASN A 477 -6.78 -12.83 5.35
CA ASN A 477 -7.77 -13.91 5.19
C ASN A 477 -9.09 -13.66 5.94
N LYS A 478 -9.51 -12.37 6.03
CA LYS A 478 -10.77 -11.98 6.61
C LYS A 478 -11.64 -11.22 5.60
N ILE A 479 -12.94 -11.29 5.83
CA ILE A 479 -13.92 -10.42 5.17
C ILE A 479 -13.84 -9.06 5.85
N PRO A 480 -13.74 -7.95 5.11
CA PRO A 480 -13.80 -6.62 5.69
C PRO A 480 -15.04 -6.43 6.56
N TYR A 481 -14.85 -5.88 7.73
CA TYR A 481 -15.95 -5.44 8.59
C TYR A 481 -16.21 -3.96 8.34
N GLU A 482 -17.46 -3.62 8.07
CA GLU A 482 -17.88 -2.25 7.79
C GLU A 482 -19.10 -1.91 8.65
N THR A 483 -19.09 -0.75 9.30
CA THR A 483 -20.21 -0.25 10.06
C THR A 483 -20.15 1.28 10.21
N SER A 484 -21.27 1.88 10.61
CA SER A 484 -21.33 3.30 10.93
C SER A 484 -21.56 3.50 12.44
N ILE A 485 -20.94 4.55 12.99
CA ILE A 485 -20.96 4.90 14.41
C ILE A 485 -21.48 6.35 14.54
N ASN A 486 -22.52 6.56 15.31
CA ASN A 486 -23.06 7.90 15.50
C ASN A 486 -22.16 8.73 16.43
N VAL A 487 -21.82 9.93 16.00
CA VAL A 487 -21.25 11.00 16.84
C VAL A 487 -22.37 11.94 17.25
N ILE A 488 -22.67 11.97 18.50
CA ILE A 488 -23.80 12.75 19.04
C ILE A 488 -23.30 13.98 19.84
N ALA A 489 -24.12 15.01 19.87
CA ALA A 489 -23.88 16.14 20.74
C ALA A 489 -24.03 15.74 22.21
N PRO A 490 -23.20 16.29 23.12
CA PRO A 490 -23.36 16.08 24.55
C PRO A 490 -24.68 16.66 25.05
N ASP A 491 -25.14 16.20 26.20
CA ASP A 491 -26.26 16.84 26.91
C ASP A 491 -25.94 18.32 27.21
N GLY A 492 -26.90 19.23 26.97
CA GLY A 492 -26.73 20.68 27.14
C GLY A 492 -26.47 21.43 25.84
N ALA A 493 -26.04 22.68 25.95
CA ALA A 493 -25.64 23.48 24.80
C ALA A 493 -24.21 23.17 24.41
N TYR A 494 -23.97 23.04 23.09
CA TYR A 494 -22.63 22.87 22.54
C TYR A 494 -22.48 23.73 21.28
N ILE A 495 -21.61 24.72 21.35
CA ILE A 495 -21.42 25.70 20.27
C ILE A 495 -20.15 25.33 19.49
N ILE A 496 -20.30 25.15 18.20
CA ILE A 496 -19.19 24.95 17.28
C ILE A 496 -18.98 26.17 16.36
N LEU A 497 -17.79 26.32 15.82
CA LEU A 497 -17.51 27.21 14.72
C LEU A 497 -17.95 26.52 13.42
N ASP A 498 -18.96 27.09 12.76
CA ASP A 498 -19.44 26.57 11.47
C ASP A 498 -18.63 27.15 10.30
N ASN A 499 -18.44 28.48 10.31
CA ASN A 499 -17.72 29.16 9.22
C ASN A 499 -17.05 30.43 9.70
N LEU A 500 -15.96 30.80 9.02
CA LEU A 500 -15.25 32.10 9.20
C LEU A 500 -15.23 32.81 7.86
N ILE A 501 -15.96 33.94 7.77
CA ILE A 501 -16.04 34.75 6.57
C ILE A 501 -15.18 35.99 6.78
N THR A 502 -14.19 36.16 5.94
CA THR A 502 -13.35 37.35 5.90
C THR A 502 -13.97 38.41 4.98
N SER A 503 -13.96 39.67 5.34
CA SER A 503 -14.30 40.79 4.46
C SER A 503 -13.22 41.84 4.60
N ALA A 504 -12.39 41.99 3.58
CA ALA A 504 -11.27 42.92 3.53
C ALA A 504 -10.98 43.38 2.09
N GLY A 505 -10.69 44.63 1.86
CA GLY A 505 -10.31 45.16 0.56
C GLY A 505 -11.30 44.87 -0.56
N GLU A 506 -10.79 44.60 -1.77
CA GLU A 506 -11.56 44.27 -2.97
C GLU A 506 -11.64 42.75 -3.23
N ASP A 507 -10.85 41.92 -2.53
CA ASP A 507 -10.67 40.48 -2.77
C ASP A 507 -10.89 39.63 -1.53
N ASP A 508 -11.39 40.21 -0.43
CA ASP A 508 -11.62 39.55 0.87
C ASP A 508 -10.36 38.96 1.53
N ILE A 509 -9.17 39.41 1.09
CA ILE A 509 -7.87 39.08 1.69
C ILE A 509 -7.39 40.31 2.46
N LEU A 510 -6.99 40.16 3.73
CA LEU A 510 -6.49 41.26 4.55
C LEU A 510 -5.01 41.55 4.21
N ASP A 511 -4.78 42.59 3.41
CA ASP A 511 -3.46 43.05 3.03
C ASP A 511 -2.87 44.07 4.01
N PHE A 512 -1.57 44.33 3.85
CA PHE A 512 -0.84 45.28 4.71
C PHE A 512 -1.42 46.67 4.63
N GLY A 513 -1.89 47.17 5.78
CA GLY A 513 -2.48 48.53 5.92
C GLY A 513 -3.98 48.60 5.69
N GLU A 514 -4.63 47.47 5.46
CA GLU A 514 -6.08 47.36 5.34
C GLU A 514 -6.75 47.13 6.71
N ILE A 515 -8.05 47.45 6.74
CA ILE A 515 -8.94 47.10 7.85
C ILE A 515 -9.95 46.11 7.30
N GLY A 516 -9.96 44.91 7.87
CA GLY A 516 -10.94 43.87 7.56
C GLY A 516 -11.84 43.55 8.75
N SER A 517 -12.90 42.80 8.48
CA SER A 517 -13.74 42.19 9.49
C SER A 517 -13.83 40.71 9.29
N PHE A 518 -13.95 39.99 10.41
CA PHE A 518 -14.28 38.56 10.42
C PHE A 518 -15.74 38.42 10.86
N HIS A 519 -16.52 37.69 10.12
CA HIS A 519 -17.84 37.26 10.53
C HIS A 519 -17.75 35.78 10.92
N VAL A 520 -17.96 35.52 12.18
CA VAL A 520 -17.90 34.19 12.75
C VAL A 520 -19.31 33.57 12.70
N GLN A 521 -19.48 32.51 11.98
CA GLN A 521 -20.71 31.74 11.95
C GLN A 521 -20.59 30.58 12.93
N ILE A 522 -21.50 30.52 13.87
CA ILE A 522 -21.55 29.49 14.93
C ILE A 522 -22.87 28.73 14.87
N GLU A 523 -22.82 27.47 15.24
CA GLU A 523 -24.00 26.62 15.36
C GLU A 523 -24.08 26.01 16.77
N ASN A 524 -25.29 25.91 17.31
CA ASN A 524 -25.51 25.13 18.53
C ASN A 524 -25.92 23.70 18.16
N VAL A 525 -24.94 22.79 18.13
CA VAL A 525 -25.17 21.37 17.87
C VAL A 525 -25.57 20.59 19.14
N GLY A 526 -25.66 21.27 20.28
CA GLY A 526 -26.13 20.69 21.53
C GLY A 526 -27.65 20.50 21.59
N GLN A 527 -28.14 19.96 22.70
CA GLN A 527 -29.57 19.64 22.89
C GLN A 527 -30.35 20.73 23.66
N GLU A 528 -29.65 21.71 24.21
CA GLU A 528 -30.24 22.82 24.97
C GLU A 528 -29.77 24.18 24.42
N ALA A 529 -30.54 25.24 24.66
CA ALA A 529 -30.15 26.59 24.28
C ALA A 529 -28.89 27.06 25.03
N SER A 530 -28.00 27.80 24.34
CA SER A 530 -26.66 28.13 24.87
C SER A 530 -26.65 29.15 26.01
N GLY A 531 -27.68 29.93 26.23
CA GLY A 531 -27.57 31.15 27.00
C GLY A 531 -26.78 32.24 26.24
N ASP A 532 -26.48 33.37 26.89
CA ASP A 532 -25.68 34.44 26.28
C ASP A 532 -24.23 34.01 26.06
N LEU A 533 -23.72 34.24 24.86
CA LEU A 533 -22.38 33.85 24.42
C LEU A 533 -21.44 35.07 24.43
N LEU A 534 -20.17 34.82 24.78
CA LEU A 534 -19.08 35.75 24.63
C LEU A 534 -18.07 35.18 23.62
N VAL A 535 -17.89 35.87 22.52
CA VAL A 535 -16.94 35.50 21.46
C VAL A 535 -15.71 36.37 21.54
N ASN A 536 -14.54 35.80 21.74
CA ASN A 536 -13.27 36.48 21.83
C ASN A 536 -12.38 36.15 20.63
N LEU A 537 -11.82 37.19 20.00
CA LEU A 537 -10.81 37.05 18.95
C LEU A 537 -9.42 37.41 19.53
N SER A 538 -8.49 36.47 19.44
CA SER A 538 -7.10 36.68 19.82
C SER A 538 -6.14 36.28 18.70
N HIS A 539 -4.94 36.84 18.68
CA HIS A 539 -3.88 36.48 17.75
C HIS A 539 -2.52 36.52 18.45
N ASP A 540 -1.61 35.66 18.02
CA ASP A 540 -0.24 35.55 18.57
C ASP A 540 0.82 36.38 17.78
N GLY A 541 0.41 37.01 16.68
CA GLY A 541 1.30 37.73 15.78
C GLY A 541 1.47 39.20 16.13
N THR A 542 2.52 39.85 15.61
CA THR A 542 2.79 41.29 15.75
C THR A 542 2.35 42.10 14.54
N MET A 543 1.82 41.46 13.51
CA MET A 543 1.48 42.07 12.23
C MET A 543 0.02 42.53 12.13
N ILE A 544 -0.84 42.04 12.99
CA ILE A 544 -2.27 42.33 13.02
C ILE A 544 -2.56 43.12 14.32
N ASN A 545 -3.45 44.10 14.25
CA ASN A 545 -3.97 44.78 15.41
C ASN A 545 -5.49 44.58 15.47
N VAL A 546 -5.96 43.83 16.44
CA VAL A 546 -7.39 43.61 16.67
C VAL A 546 -8.00 44.87 17.25
N LEU A 547 -9.00 45.43 16.55
CA LEU A 547 -9.68 46.65 16.96
C LEU A 547 -10.89 46.37 17.86
N THR A 548 -11.54 45.21 17.63
CA THR A 548 -12.63 44.70 18.47
C THR A 548 -12.34 43.24 18.71
N ASP A 549 -12.06 42.89 19.95
CA ASP A 549 -11.62 41.57 20.37
C ASP A 549 -12.70 40.78 21.16
N GLU A 550 -13.83 41.41 21.44
CA GLU A 550 -14.90 40.85 22.23
C GLU A 550 -16.27 41.24 21.66
N LEU A 551 -17.11 40.26 21.39
CA LEU A 551 -18.51 40.42 20.98
C LEU A 551 -19.42 39.52 21.83
N THR A 552 -20.65 40.01 22.08
CA THR A 552 -21.68 39.22 22.78
C THR A 552 -22.79 38.87 21.82
N HIS A 553 -23.25 37.61 21.88
CA HIS A 553 -24.44 37.12 21.19
C HIS A 553 -25.46 36.60 22.18
N THR A 554 -26.74 36.75 21.86
CA THR A 554 -27.82 36.15 22.66
C THR A 554 -27.80 34.65 22.51
N SER A 555 -28.62 33.97 23.34
CA SER A 555 -28.78 32.53 23.27
C SER A 555 -29.01 32.02 21.84
N VAL A 556 -28.35 30.92 21.49
CA VAL A 556 -28.51 30.18 20.25
C VAL A 556 -29.26 28.87 20.57
N ASP A 557 -30.39 28.66 19.95
CA ASP A 557 -31.21 27.45 20.16
C ASP A 557 -30.58 26.23 19.47
N PRO A 558 -30.90 24.98 19.90
CA PRO A 558 -30.43 23.76 19.26
C PRO A 558 -30.67 23.74 17.74
N GLY A 559 -29.61 23.50 16.94
CA GLY A 559 -29.64 23.50 15.47
C GLY A 559 -29.74 24.91 14.85
N GLU A 560 -29.61 25.99 15.63
CA GLU A 560 -29.61 27.36 15.12
C GLU A 560 -28.20 27.80 14.71
N LEU A 561 -28.11 28.38 13.51
CA LEU A 561 -26.93 29.08 13.01
C LEU A 561 -27.01 30.56 13.39
N ALA A 562 -25.97 31.10 14.01
CA ALA A 562 -25.86 32.51 14.35
C ALA A 562 -24.57 33.11 13.78
N THR A 563 -24.65 34.38 13.34
CA THR A 563 -23.46 35.13 12.85
C THR A 563 -23.09 36.23 13.85
N VAL A 564 -21.83 36.27 14.23
CA VAL A 564 -21.26 37.23 15.18
C VAL A 564 -20.19 38.07 14.54
#